data_d942cad3f822064d15b25261cd4b3b43
#
_entry.id   d942cad3f822064d15b25261cd4b3b43
#
_cell.length_a   1.000
_cell.length_b   1.000
_cell.length_c   1.000
_cell.angle_alpha   90.00
_cell.angle_beta   90.00
_cell.angle_gamma   90.00
#
_symmetry.space_group_name_H-M   'P 1'
#
loop_
_entity.id
_entity.type
_entity.pdbx_description
1 polymer ?
#
loop_
_entity_poly.entity_id
_entity_poly.type
_entity_poly.pdbx_seq_one_letter_code
_entity_poly.pdbx_strand_id
1 'polypeptide(L)'
;LAHLSGKKFHKKKNHVNAFLSSYPSWTIKDLNGETRKDALDVLEAWVLHEEEPQNTDYEAAHEVLSLMDHFPMTGQVLYVDGTPIAWTLAETLGDGLISAVHFEKARTEYRGSYQFINYAYARSLPDSIKYINREQDLGDEGMRQAKMTYRPSGFVIKYRVNRP
;
A
#
# COMPACT_ATOMS: atom_id res chain seq x y z
N LEU A 1 -1.11 -0.34 13.19
CA LEU A 1 -0.67 -1.16 12.06
C LEU A 1 0.67 -1.84 12.34
N ALA A 2 1.67 -1.10 12.77
CA ALA A 2 3.03 -1.62 12.99
C ALA A 2 3.13 -2.81 13.98
N HIS A 3 2.26 -2.92 14.96
CA HIS A 3 2.37 -3.97 15.99
C HIS A 3 1.34 -5.09 15.84
N LEU A 4 0.21 -4.86 15.18
CA LEU A 4 -0.92 -5.81 15.04
C LEU A 4 -1.23 -6.56 16.35
N SER A 5 -1.20 -5.85 17.48
CA SER A 5 -1.34 -6.44 18.82
C SER A 5 -2.80 -6.59 19.26
N GLY A 6 -3.07 -7.65 20.04
CA GLY A 6 -4.39 -7.95 20.61
C GLY A 6 -5.32 -8.75 19.69
N LYS A 7 -6.38 -9.31 20.28
CA LYS A 7 -7.35 -10.20 19.60
C LYS A 7 -7.99 -9.57 18.35
N LYS A 8 -8.19 -8.25 18.35
CA LYS A 8 -8.82 -7.51 17.26
C LYS A 8 -8.04 -7.56 15.93
N PHE A 9 -6.72 -7.81 15.97
CA PHE A 9 -5.86 -7.88 14.79
C PHE A 9 -5.42 -9.31 14.44
N HIS A 10 -5.96 -10.33 15.12
CA HIS A 10 -5.55 -11.71 14.94
C HIS A 10 -5.61 -12.18 13.48
N LYS A 11 -6.68 -11.85 12.76
CA LYS A 11 -6.81 -12.18 11.33
C LYS A 11 -5.70 -11.55 10.49
N LYS A 12 -5.39 -10.27 10.72
CA LYS A 12 -4.32 -9.56 9.99
C LYS A 12 -2.94 -10.14 10.29
N LYS A 13 -2.67 -10.43 11.57
CA LYS A 13 -1.45 -11.11 11.99
C LYS A 13 -1.30 -12.49 11.34
N ASN A 14 -2.39 -13.25 11.22
CA ASN A 14 -2.37 -14.55 10.55
C ASN A 14 -1.99 -14.43 9.06
N HIS A 15 -2.47 -13.42 8.34
CA HIS A 15 -2.07 -13.18 6.95
C HIS A 15 -0.57 -12.85 6.85
N VAL A 16 -0.07 -11.97 7.73
CA VAL A 16 1.37 -11.65 7.79
C VAL A 16 2.20 -12.90 8.12
N ASN A 17 1.79 -13.68 9.12
CA ASN A 17 2.50 -14.90 9.48
C ASN A 17 2.45 -15.95 8.34
N ALA A 18 1.32 -16.09 7.65
CA ALA A 18 1.19 -16.97 6.50
C ALA A 18 2.16 -16.56 5.38
N PHE A 19 2.27 -15.26 5.08
CA PHE A 19 3.24 -14.75 4.13
C PHE A 19 4.68 -15.11 4.54
N LEU A 20 5.07 -14.81 5.77
CA LEU A 20 6.41 -15.09 6.30
C LEU A 20 6.76 -16.58 6.26
N SER A 21 5.78 -17.45 6.51
CA SER A 21 5.98 -18.90 6.47
C SER A 21 6.07 -19.44 5.04
N SER A 22 5.33 -18.85 4.09
CA SER A 22 5.31 -19.31 2.70
C SER A 22 6.49 -18.79 1.88
N TYR A 23 7.02 -17.61 2.24
CA TYR A 23 8.03 -16.89 1.45
C TYR A 23 9.20 -16.48 2.35
N PRO A 24 10.10 -17.41 2.75
CA PRO A 24 11.19 -17.09 3.67
C PRO A 24 12.26 -16.18 3.07
N SER A 25 12.40 -16.15 1.73
CA SER A 25 13.41 -15.35 1.01
C SER A 25 12.85 -13.99 0.54
N TRP A 26 12.09 -13.31 1.39
CA TRP A 26 11.60 -11.98 1.08
C TRP A 26 12.65 -10.90 1.37
N THR A 27 12.61 -9.82 0.59
CA THR A 27 13.40 -8.61 0.82
C THR A 27 12.57 -7.36 0.51
N ILE A 28 12.94 -6.24 1.11
CA ILE A 28 12.33 -4.94 0.82
C ILE A 28 13.42 -3.97 0.40
N LYS A 29 13.14 -3.18 -0.64
CA LYS A 29 13.96 -2.06 -1.08
C LYS A 29 13.13 -0.79 -1.10
N ASP A 30 13.79 0.35 -0.94
CA ASP A 30 13.13 1.64 -1.13
C ASP A 30 12.68 1.77 -2.58
N LEU A 31 11.50 2.35 -2.78
CA LEU A 31 11.00 2.71 -4.11
C LEU A 31 11.66 4.02 -4.54
N ASN A 32 12.51 3.95 -5.54
CA ASN A 32 13.29 5.05 -6.10
C ASN A 32 13.52 4.83 -7.60
N GLY A 33 14.37 5.63 -8.24
CA GLY A 33 14.66 5.51 -9.69
C GLY A 33 15.17 4.14 -10.11
N GLU A 34 15.92 3.43 -9.25
CA GLU A 34 16.46 2.09 -9.58
C GLU A 34 15.39 0.99 -9.52
N THR A 35 14.46 1.09 -8.55
CA THR A 35 13.40 0.09 -8.30
C THR A 35 12.06 0.45 -8.95
N ARG A 36 11.97 1.62 -9.60
CA ARG A 36 10.76 2.10 -10.30
C ARG A 36 10.24 1.08 -11.32
N LYS A 37 11.14 0.52 -12.11
CA LYS A 37 10.78 -0.50 -13.11
C LYS A 37 10.12 -1.72 -12.46
N ASP A 38 10.63 -2.15 -11.32
CA ASP A 38 10.08 -3.29 -10.57
C ASP A 38 8.66 -3.00 -10.06
N ALA A 39 8.40 -1.76 -9.63
CA ALA A 39 7.05 -1.32 -9.24
C ALA A 39 6.09 -1.28 -10.44
N LEU A 40 6.56 -0.82 -11.60
CA LEU A 40 5.78 -0.86 -12.85
C LEU A 40 5.48 -2.30 -13.26
N ASP A 41 6.45 -3.22 -13.19
CA ASP A 41 6.23 -4.64 -13.50
C ASP A 41 5.17 -5.28 -12.59
N VAL A 42 5.09 -4.89 -11.31
CA VAL A 42 4.03 -5.32 -10.40
C VAL A 42 2.68 -4.70 -10.79
N LEU A 43 2.65 -3.42 -11.17
CA LEU A 43 1.44 -2.72 -11.58
C LEU A 43 0.83 -3.34 -12.84
N GLU A 44 1.67 -3.65 -13.83
CA GLU A 44 1.27 -4.36 -15.06
C GLU A 44 0.67 -5.75 -14.74
N ALA A 45 1.35 -6.51 -13.88
CA ALA A 45 0.85 -7.82 -13.49
C ALA A 45 -0.48 -7.72 -12.71
N TRP A 46 -0.63 -6.69 -11.87
CA TRP A 46 -1.86 -6.47 -11.10
C TRP A 46 -3.04 -6.16 -12.01
N VAL A 47 -2.90 -5.26 -12.98
CA VAL A 47 -4.00 -4.82 -13.84
C VAL A 47 -4.53 -5.94 -14.73
N LEU A 48 -3.71 -6.92 -15.08
CA LEU A 48 -4.13 -8.09 -15.88
C LEU A 48 -5.13 -9.00 -15.14
N HIS A 49 -5.26 -8.88 -13.82
CA HIS A 49 -6.21 -9.63 -13.01
C HIS A 49 -7.46 -8.84 -12.66
N GLU A 50 -7.56 -7.57 -13.08
CA GLU A 50 -8.76 -6.75 -12.85
C GLU A 50 -9.82 -7.02 -13.93
N GLU A 51 -11.07 -7.18 -13.48
CA GLU A 51 -12.20 -7.44 -14.39
C GLU A 51 -12.53 -6.21 -15.26
N GLU A 52 -12.39 -5.00 -14.69
CA GLU A 52 -12.64 -3.72 -15.33
C GLU A 52 -11.44 -2.77 -15.19
N PRO A 53 -10.34 -3.00 -15.91
CA PRO A 53 -9.10 -2.21 -15.80
C PRO A 53 -9.31 -0.69 -15.94
N GLN A 54 -10.24 -0.29 -16.80
CA GLN A 54 -10.58 1.12 -17.09
C GLN A 54 -11.23 1.83 -15.89
N ASN A 55 -11.77 1.09 -14.93
CA ASN A 55 -12.40 1.63 -13.72
C ASN A 55 -11.46 1.62 -12.51
N THR A 56 -10.19 1.29 -12.71
CA THR A 56 -9.17 1.26 -11.65
C THR A 56 -8.38 2.57 -11.59
N ASP A 57 -7.48 2.66 -10.62
CA ASP A 57 -6.50 3.74 -10.48
C ASP A 57 -5.18 3.45 -11.24
N TYR A 58 -5.19 2.52 -12.22
CA TYR A 58 -4.00 2.10 -12.96
C TYR A 58 -3.27 3.28 -13.60
N GLU A 59 -3.98 4.11 -14.38
CA GLU A 59 -3.38 5.26 -15.07
C GLU A 59 -2.72 6.24 -14.09
N ALA A 60 -3.41 6.55 -12.97
CA ALA A 60 -2.87 7.42 -11.94
C ALA A 60 -1.64 6.81 -11.25
N ALA A 61 -1.66 5.50 -10.99
CA ALA A 61 -0.53 4.79 -10.40
C ALA A 61 0.67 4.74 -11.36
N HIS A 62 0.43 4.53 -12.65
CA HIS A 62 1.47 4.53 -13.68
C HIS A 62 2.09 5.93 -13.85
N GLU A 63 1.25 6.97 -13.91
CA GLU A 63 1.70 8.35 -14.03
C GLU A 63 2.57 8.77 -12.83
N VAL A 64 2.12 8.51 -11.61
CA VAL A 64 2.87 8.89 -10.42
C VAL A 64 4.20 8.16 -10.32
N LEU A 65 4.27 6.87 -10.67
CA LEU A 65 5.54 6.14 -10.73
C LEU A 65 6.49 6.76 -11.77
N SER A 66 5.96 7.17 -12.92
CA SER A 66 6.75 7.80 -13.98
C SER A 66 7.31 9.17 -13.56
N LEU A 67 6.58 9.91 -12.74
CA LEU A 67 6.89 11.27 -12.31
C LEU A 67 7.39 11.37 -10.85
N MET A 68 7.63 10.25 -10.19
CA MET A 68 7.89 10.22 -8.73
C MET A 68 9.07 11.09 -8.28
N ASP A 69 10.06 11.33 -9.14
CA ASP A 69 11.20 12.18 -8.81
C ASP A 69 10.82 13.67 -8.65
N HIS A 70 9.62 14.04 -9.10
CA HIS A 70 9.09 15.41 -8.99
C HIS A 70 8.23 15.61 -7.74
N PHE A 71 7.97 14.54 -6.98
CA PHE A 71 7.09 14.58 -5.82
C PHE A 71 7.82 14.13 -4.55
N PRO A 72 7.52 14.71 -3.37
CA PRO A 72 8.12 14.32 -2.10
C PRO A 72 7.52 13.01 -1.57
N MET A 73 7.54 11.97 -2.42
CA MET A 73 6.98 10.67 -2.09
C MET A 73 8.04 9.68 -1.64
N THR A 74 7.64 8.78 -0.77
CA THR A 74 8.46 7.66 -0.29
C THR A 74 7.68 6.36 -0.47
N GLY A 75 8.39 5.26 -0.69
CA GLY A 75 7.72 3.98 -0.89
C GLY A 75 8.68 2.82 -0.74
N GLN A 76 8.13 1.63 -0.89
CA GLN A 76 8.88 0.37 -0.79
C GLN A 76 8.42 -0.61 -1.85
N VAL A 77 9.35 -1.43 -2.32
CA VAL A 77 9.09 -2.58 -3.19
C VAL A 77 9.44 -3.85 -2.42
N LEU A 78 8.53 -4.80 -2.39
CA LEU A 78 8.67 -6.12 -1.78
C LEU A 78 9.04 -7.15 -2.83
N TYR A 79 10.03 -7.96 -2.53
CA TYR A 79 10.51 -9.05 -3.39
C TYR A 79 10.39 -10.39 -2.67
N VAL A 80 10.18 -11.44 -3.44
CA VAL A 80 10.31 -12.85 -3.05
C VAL A 80 11.22 -13.55 -4.05
N ASP A 81 12.27 -14.19 -3.58
CA ASP A 81 13.28 -14.85 -4.43
C ASP A 81 13.79 -13.95 -5.58
N GLY A 82 13.95 -12.64 -5.31
CA GLY A 82 14.38 -11.63 -6.28
C GLY A 82 13.29 -11.11 -7.23
N THR A 83 12.09 -11.67 -7.21
CA THR A 83 10.95 -11.23 -8.02
C THR A 83 10.18 -10.13 -7.30
N PRO A 84 9.91 -8.96 -7.91
CA PRO A 84 9.09 -7.92 -7.32
C PRO A 84 7.62 -8.36 -7.26
N ILE A 85 7.00 -8.30 -6.08
CA ILE A 85 5.65 -8.83 -5.86
C ILE A 85 4.65 -7.83 -5.30
N ALA A 86 5.13 -6.74 -4.69
CA ALA A 86 4.26 -5.68 -4.19
C ALA A 86 5.03 -4.37 -4.04
N TRP A 87 4.31 -3.27 -4.04
CA TRP A 87 4.86 -1.96 -3.71
C TRP A 87 3.84 -1.08 -3.00
N THR A 88 4.34 -0.08 -2.29
CA THR A 88 3.56 0.99 -1.67
C THR A 88 4.22 2.32 -1.95
N LEU A 89 3.42 3.37 -2.12
CA LEU A 89 3.87 4.74 -2.32
C LEU A 89 3.04 5.68 -1.46
N ALA A 90 3.70 6.54 -0.72
CA ALA A 90 3.09 7.42 0.26
C ALA A 90 3.76 8.79 0.31
N GLU A 91 3.05 9.73 0.87
CA GLU A 91 3.50 11.09 1.13
C GLU A 91 3.41 11.39 2.62
N THR A 92 4.34 12.20 3.11
CA THR A 92 4.31 12.70 4.49
C THR A 92 3.58 14.04 4.55
N LEU A 93 2.52 14.11 5.33
CA LEU A 93 1.64 15.25 5.49
C LEU A 93 1.55 15.71 6.96
N GLY A 94 0.89 16.87 7.19
CA GLY A 94 0.56 17.34 8.52
C GLY A 94 1.79 17.57 9.39
N ASP A 95 2.74 18.35 8.91
CA ASP A 95 4.00 18.66 9.62
C ASP A 95 4.79 17.42 10.07
N GLY A 96 4.75 16.37 9.26
CA GLY A 96 5.50 15.14 9.54
C GLY A 96 4.77 14.15 10.45
N LEU A 97 3.46 14.33 10.68
CA LEU A 97 2.69 13.48 11.59
C LEU A 97 1.91 12.35 10.88
N ILE A 98 1.63 12.51 9.60
CA ILE A 98 0.75 11.62 8.83
C ILE A 98 1.52 11.06 7.64
N SER A 99 1.47 9.74 7.46
CA SER A 99 1.83 9.10 6.20
C SER A 99 0.56 8.78 5.43
N ALA A 100 0.36 9.41 4.27
CA ALA A 100 -0.77 9.14 3.38
C ALA A 100 -0.35 8.14 2.31
N VAL A 101 -0.84 6.91 2.40
CA VAL A 101 -0.59 5.85 1.41
C VAL A 101 -1.53 6.06 0.24
N HIS A 102 -1.01 6.58 -0.86
CA HIS A 102 -1.78 6.85 -2.07
C HIS A 102 -1.99 5.58 -2.90
N PHE A 103 -0.94 4.77 -3.03
CA PHE A 103 -1.00 3.55 -3.82
C PHE A 103 -0.37 2.38 -3.07
N GLU A 104 -1.00 1.22 -3.21
CA GLU A 104 -0.51 -0.06 -2.72
C GLU A 104 -0.99 -1.13 -3.71
N LYS A 105 -0.05 -1.79 -4.38
CA LYS A 105 -0.33 -2.82 -5.38
C LYS A 105 0.45 -4.08 -5.08
N ALA A 106 -0.14 -5.23 -5.39
CA ALA A 106 0.52 -6.51 -5.20
C ALA A 106 0.04 -7.54 -6.22
N ARG A 107 0.93 -8.45 -6.57
CA ARG A 107 0.60 -9.66 -7.32
C ARG A 107 -0.27 -10.56 -6.46
N THR A 108 -1.46 -10.91 -6.94
CA THR A 108 -2.51 -11.60 -6.18
C THR A 108 -2.19 -13.07 -5.89
N GLU A 109 -1.33 -13.68 -6.70
CA GLU A 109 -0.84 -15.04 -6.53
C GLU A 109 0.05 -15.24 -5.29
N TYR A 110 0.61 -14.15 -4.75
CA TYR A 110 1.39 -14.20 -3.50
C TYR A 110 0.50 -13.94 -2.29
N ARG A 111 0.00 -15.01 -1.71
CA ARG A 111 -0.94 -14.93 -0.58
C ARG A 111 -0.39 -14.10 0.58
N GLY A 112 -1.12 -13.06 0.97
CA GLY A 112 -0.79 -12.20 2.11
C GLY A 112 0.17 -11.05 1.78
N SER A 113 0.57 -10.87 0.52
CA SER A 113 1.45 -9.80 0.05
C SER A 113 0.96 -8.40 0.43
N TYR A 114 -0.33 -8.09 0.19
CA TYR A 114 -0.93 -6.81 0.61
C TYR A 114 -0.84 -6.55 2.12
N GLN A 115 -1.13 -7.57 2.93
CA GLN A 115 -1.06 -7.40 4.37
C GLN A 115 0.38 -7.27 4.85
N PHE A 116 1.30 -7.96 4.19
CA PHE A 116 2.71 -7.93 4.56
C PHE A 116 3.36 -6.60 4.17
N ILE A 117 3.19 -6.11 2.93
CA ILE A 117 3.77 -4.82 2.52
C ILE A 117 3.24 -3.68 3.39
N ASN A 118 1.95 -3.67 3.69
CA ASN A 118 1.34 -2.69 4.58
C ASN A 118 1.92 -2.75 6.01
N TYR A 119 2.10 -3.95 6.55
CA TYR A 119 2.72 -4.16 7.85
C TYR A 119 4.19 -3.72 7.87
N ALA A 120 4.95 -4.09 6.86
CA ALA A 120 6.37 -3.76 6.74
C ALA A 120 6.57 -2.25 6.59
N TYR A 121 5.80 -1.61 5.71
CA TYR A 121 5.81 -0.16 5.54
C TYR A 121 5.47 0.56 6.85
N ALA A 122 4.42 0.16 7.55
CA ALA A 122 4.05 0.77 8.83
C ALA A 122 5.17 0.68 9.89
N ARG A 123 6.02 -0.34 9.81
CA ARG A 123 7.16 -0.54 10.73
C ARG A 123 8.41 0.23 10.33
N SER A 124 8.56 0.59 9.07
CA SER A 124 9.70 1.37 8.59
C SER A 124 9.55 2.88 8.84
N LEU A 125 8.34 3.32 9.14
CA LEU A 125 8.06 4.73 9.39
C LEU A 125 8.76 5.23 10.67
N PRO A 126 9.28 6.47 10.67
CA PRO A 126 9.88 7.06 11.86
C PRO A 126 8.83 7.30 12.95
N ASP A 127 9.29 7.38 14.20
CA ASP A 127 8.44 7.60 15.38
C ASP A 127 7.67 8.93 15.37
N SER A 128 8.06 9.89 14.53
CA SER A 128 7.32 11.14 14.31
C SER A 128 5.97 10.90 13.67
N ILE A 129 5.84 9.89 12.79
CA ILE A 129 4.56 9.54 12.16
C ILE A 129 3.63 8.90 13.19
N LYS A 130 2.50 9.55 13.43
CA LYS A 130 1.49 9.08 14.39
C LYS A 130 0.30 8.39 13.71
N TYR A 131 0.03 8.74 12.45
CA TYR A 131 -1.11 8.24 11.71
C TYR A 131 -0.71 7.77 10.33
N ILE A 132 -1.34 6.70 9.86
CA ILE A 132 -1.29 6.25 8.47
C ILE A 132 -2.70 6.46 7.90
N ASN A 133 -2.80 7.35 6.92
CA ASN A 133 -4.01 7.52 6.14
C ASN A 133 -3.96 6.56 4.94
N ARG A 134 -4.96 5.71 4.80
CA ARG A 134 -5.05 4.73 3.71
C ARG A 134 -6.05 5.14 2.63
N GLU A 135 -6.31 6.43 2.53
CA GLU A 135 -7.17 7.04 1.52
C GLU A 135 -8.60 6.43 1.46
N GLN A 136 -9.38 6.84 0.46
CA GLN A 136 -10.75 6.40 0.25
C GLN A 136 -10.81 4.97 -0.33
N ASP A 137 -12.01 4.38 -0.25
CA ASP A 137 -12.33 3.07 -0.82
C ASP A 137 -12.94 3.15 -2.23
N LEU A 138 -13.07 4.35 -2.79
CA LEU A 138 -13.64 4.63 -4.12
C LEU A 138 -15.03 4.02 -4.38
N GLY A 139 -15.76 3.63 -3.31
CA GLY A 139 -17.05 2.97 -3.40
C GLY A 139 -16.98 1.44 -3.46
N ASP A 140 -15.78 0.86 -3.50
CA ASP A 140 -15.60 -0.59 -3.45
C ASP A 140 -15.88 -1.14 -2.04
N GLU A 141 -16.88 -2.01 -1.92
CA GLU A 141 -17.31 -2.60 -0.65
C GLU A 141 -16.25 -3.53 -0.04
N GLY A 142 -15.55 -4.30 -0.88
CA GLY A 142 -14.46 -5.19 -0.45
C GLY A 142 -13.28 -4.42 0.12
N MET A 143 -12.88 -3.33 -0.56
CA MET A 143 -11.83 -2.44 -0.10
C MET A 143 -12.24 -1.73 1.19
N ARG A 144 -13.50 -1.24 1.29
CA ARG A 144 -14.06 -0.65 2.52
C ARG A 144 -13.98 -1.62 3.67
N GLN A 145 -14.47 -2.85 3.48
CA GLN A 145 -14.42 -3.89 4.50
C GLN A 145 -12.98 -4.21 4.90
N ALA A 146 -12.07 -4.34 3.94
CA ALA A 146 -10.66 -4.59 4.22
C ALA A 146 -10.03 -3.48 5.07
N LYS A 147 -10.30 -2.19 4.74
CA LYS A 147 -9.83 -1.03 5.51
C LYS A 147 -10.46 -0.98 6.91
N MET A 148 -11.76 -1.22 7.04
CA MET A 148 -12.47 -1.23 8.33
C MET A 148 -11.97 -2.33 9.27
N THR A 149 -11.49 -3.47 8.76
CA THR A 149 -10.92 -4.53 9.60
C THR A 149 -9.61 -4.12 10.30
N TYR A 150 -8.97 -3.03 9.88
CA TYR A 150 -7.85 -2.41 10.59
C TYR A 150 -8.29 -1.51 11.75
N ARG A 151 -9.61 -1.30 11.93
CA ARG A 151 -10.20 -0.48 12.98
C ARG A 151 -9.59 0.91 13.03
N PRO A 152 -9.86 1.74 12.02
CA PRO A 152 -9.31 3.10 11.95
C PRO A 152 -9.65 3.89 13.22
N SER A 153 -8.72 4.72 13.67
CA SER A 153 -8.91 5.62 14.82
C SER A 153 -9.74 6.85 14.48
N GLY A 154 -9.93 7.14 13.20
CA GLY A 154 -10.69 8.28 12.70
C GLY A 154 -10.84 8.25 11.19
N PHE A 155 -11.55 9.23 10.66
CA PHE A 155 -11.80 9.43 9.24
C PHE A 155 -11.45 10.86 8.86
N VAL A 156 -10.86 11.04 7.68
CA VAL A 156 -10.70 12.35 7.04
C VAL A 156 -11.91 12.58 6.14
N ILE A 157 -12.69 13.62 6.44
CA ILE A 157 -13.86 13.98 5.63
C ILE A 157 -13.36 14.83 4.45
N LYS A 158 -13.63 14.38 3.23
CA LYS A 158 -13.32 15.11 1.99
C LYS A 158 -14.60 15.77 1.45
N TYR A 159 -14.48 16.98 0.96
CA TYR A 159 -15.58 17.73 0.36
C TYR A 159 -15.26 18.03 -1.10
N ARG A 160 -16.26 17.88 -1.97
CA ARG A 160 -16.16 18.35 -3.35
C ARG A 160 -16.84 19.71 -3.45
N VAL A 161 -16.09 20.71 -3.88
CA VAL A 161 -16.62 22.04 -4.11
C VAL A 161 -16.74 22.22 -5.62
N ASN A 162 -17.95 22.51 -6.10
CA ASN A 162 -18.21 22.85 -7.49
C ASN A 162 -18.40 24.38 -7.59
N ARG A 163 -17.97 24.98 -8.69
CA ARG A 163 -18.35 26.35 -8.99
C ARG A 163 -19.85 26.39 -9.32
N PRO A 164 -20.60 27.40 -8.86
CA PRO A 164 -22.00 27.58 -9.21
C PRO A 164 -22.18 27.76 -10.71
#